data_18dcbf0d3ac5b4d37c7acee59b1d47ac
#
_entry.id   18dcbf0d3ac5b4d37c7acee59b1d47ac
#
_cell.length_a   1.000
_cell.length_b   1.000
_cell.length_c   1.000
_cell.angle_alpha   90.00
_cell.angle_beta   90.00
_cell.angle_gamma   90.00
#
_symmetry.space_group_name_H-M   'P 1'
#
loop_
_entity.id
_entity.type
_entity.pdbx_description
1 polymer ?
#
loop_
_entity_poly.entity_id
_entity_poly.type
_entity_poly.pdbx_seq_one_letter_code
_entity_poly.pdbx_strand_id
1 'polypeptide(L)'
;MSKNSNLLDVKLFKRLMGYVLIYKFTFIFVAISAILISIFSTLTPYLIKIAVDDYLSLGRYDDFIFVICFMLLNLVLTVIFMFLFSYYANLLGQNVVYDIRIKLFKHILDFKMGYFDKSSVGRLVTRAVNDMETIASIFSQGLFMIVADLLQMLLVIFVMLFLSWKLSLTIFIVLPFILFATRQFQKSMKVAFNEVRSEVANLNSFVQERLTGMKIVQLFNREKIEYENFEKINEKHKKAWLKTVWYNSIFFPIAELSTSITVGLIVWYGGLSVVLKDTEITLGIIFLFIQLSQMLFRPLRQIADKF
;
A
#
# COMPACT_ATOMS: atom_id res chain seq x y z
N MET A 1 -7.14 15.10 -23.54
CA MET A 1 -8.38 15.10 -22.71
C MET A 1 -9.03 13.73 -22.82
N SER A 2 -8.86 12.86 -21.84
CA SER A 2 -9.57 11.59 -21.75
C SER A 2 -10.41 11.62 -20.48
N LYS A 3 -11.72 11.76 -20.69
CA LYS A 3 -12.76 11.52 -19.68
C LYS A 3 -12.75 10.02 -19.34
N ASN A 4 -12.92 9.70 -18.07
CA ASN A 4 -13.01 8.38 -17.45
C ASN A 4 -11.65 7.62 -17.27
N SER A 5 -10.84 8.09 -16.33
CA SER A 5 -9.95 7.19 -15.61
C SER A 5 -10.78 6.46 -14.53
N ASN A 6 -11.52 5.43 -14.92
CA ASN A 6 -11.89 4.40 -13.97
C ASN A 6 -10.59 3.84 -13.41
N LEU A 7 -10.39 3.92 -12.10
CA LEU A 7 -9.17 3.58 -11.36
C LEU A 7 -8.70 2.12 -11.58
N LEU A 8 -9.54 1.29 -12.21
CA LEU A 8 -9.20 -0.04 -12.69
C LEU A 8 -9.87 -0.22 -14.07
N ASP A 9 -9.09 -0.10 -15.14
CA ASP A 9 -9.54 -0.61 -16.42
C ASP A 9 -9.57 -2.15 -16.35
N VAL A 10 -10.76 -2.68 -16.07
CA VAL A 10 -11.01 -4.12 -15.89
C VAL A 10 -10.50 -4.93 -17.09
N LYS A 11 -10.53 -4.35 -18.29
CA LYS A 11 -9.99 -5.00 -19.50
C LYS A 11 -8.48 -5.11 -19.45
N LEU A 12 -7.79 -4.05 -19.01
CA LEU A 12 -6.35 -4.03 -18.83
C LEU A 12 -5.92 -5.02 -17.74
N PHE A 13 -6.61 -5.02 -16.61
CA PHE A 13 -6.40 -5.95 -15.51
C PHE A 13 -6.57 -7.42 -15.96
N LYS A 14 -7.66 -7.75 -16.66
CA LYS A 14 -7.91 -9.09 -17.19
C LYS A 14 -6.82 -9.53 -18.19
N ARG A 15 -6.34 -8.60 -19.03
CA ARG A 15 -5.26 -8.88 -19.97
C ARG A 15 -3.93 -9.14 -19.27
N LEU A 16 -3.61 -8.36 -18.23
CA LEU A 16 -2.41 -8.57 -17.40
C LEU A 16 -2.48 -9.90 -16.63
N MET A 17 -3.66 -10.24 -16.07
CA MET A 17 -3.88 -11.53 -15.42
C MET A 17 -3.68 -12.72 -16.39
N GLY A 18 -3.96 -12.54 -17.67
CA GLY A 18 -3.65 -13.56 -18.70
C GLY A 18 -2.16 -13.92 -18.77
N TYR A 19 -1.26 -12.95 -18.54
CA TYR A 19 0.19 -13.21 -18.48
C TYR A 19 0.61 -13.88 -17.16
N VAL A 20 -0.02 -13.51 -16.04
CA VAL A 20 0.21 -14.13 -14.74
C VAL A 20 -0.14 -15.61 -14.76
N LEU A 21 -1.25 -15.99 -15.43
CA LEU A 21 -1.72 -17.37 -15.52
C LEU A 21 -0.80 -18.29 -16.33
N ILE A 22 0.12 -17.76 -17.13
CA ILE A 22 1.18 -18.56 -17.77
C ILE A 22 2.07 -19.20 -16.69
N TYR A 23 2.32 -18.47 -15.60
CA TYR A 23 3.14 -18.88 -14.45
C TYR A 23 2.27 -19.40 -13.29
N LYS A 24 1.27 -20.25 -13.60
CA LYS A 24 0.25 -20.71 -12.64
C LYS A 24 0.83 -21.32 -11.35
N PHE A 25 1.92 -22.07 -11.42
CA PHE A 25 2.54 -22.66 -10.25
C PHE A 25 3.12 -21.62 -9.30
N THR A 26 3.86 -20.64 -9.83
CA THR A 26 4.40 -19.52 -9.03
C THR A 26 3.25 -18.69 -8.45
N PHE A 27 2.20 -18.43 -9.23
CA PHE A 27 1.02 -17.71 -8.74
C PHE A 27 0.30 -18.42 -7.60
N ILE A 28 0.08 -19.75 -7.73
CA ILE A 28 -0.53 -20.58 -6.68
C ILE A 28 0.35 -20.56 -5.42
N PHE A 29 1.68 -20.66 -5.58
CA PHE A 29 2.60 -20.60 -4.47
C PHE A 29 2.56 -19.24 -3.73
N VAL A 30 2.50 -18.15 -4.48
CA VAL A 30 2.31 -16.78 -3.91
C VAL A 30 0.98 -16.69 -3.16
N ALA A 31 -0.11 -17.20 -3.74
CA ALA A 31 -1.42 -17.18 -3.11
C ALA A 31 -1.47 -18.01 -1.81
N ILE A 32 -0.89 -19.22 -1.82
CA ILE A 32 -0.78 -20.07 -0.62
C ILE A 32 0.07 -19.36 0.45
N SER A 33 1.21 -18.79 0.07
CA SER A 33 2.07 -18.05 1.00
C SER A 33 1.34 -16.85 1.62
N ALA A 34 0.54 -16.11 0.85
CA ALA A 34 -0.28 -14.99 1.36
C ALA A 34 -1.31 -15.47 2.39
N ILE A 35 -2.00 -16.58 2.12
CA ILE A 35 -2.97 -17.17 3.05
C ILE A 35 -2.27 -17.63 4.33
N LEU A 36 -1.13 -18.31 4.21
CA LEU A 36 -0.37 -18.79 5.38
C LEU A 36 0.16 -17.63 6.23
N ILE A 37 0.69 -16.58 5.61
CA ILE A 37 1.08 -15.35 6.32
C ILE A 37 -0.11 -14.78 7.10
N SER A 38 -1.28 -14.68 6.47
CA SER A 38 -2.48 -14.15 7.12
C SER A 38 -2.89 -14.99 8.34
N ILE A 39 -2.82 -16.32 8.22
CA ILE A 39 -3.11 -17.26 9.31
C ILE A 39 -2.10 -17.11 10.45
N PHE A 40 -0.80 -17.22 10.14
CA PHE A 40 0.26 -17.15 11.16
C PHE A 40 0.34 -15.78 11.84
N SER A 41 0.14 -14.69 11.09
CA SER A 41 0.08 -13.34 11.65
C SER A 41 -1.09 -13.16 12.61
N THR A 42 -2.27 -13.73 12.29
CA THR A 42 -3.46 -13.66 13.16
C THR A 42 -3.35 -14.63 14.34
N LEU A 43 -2.61 -15.72 14.19
CA LEU A 43 -2.34 -16.68 15.26
C LEU A 43 -1.50 -16.06 16.39
N THR A 44 -0.60 -15.14 16.10
CA THR A 44 0.24 -14.47 17.13
C THR A 44 -0.58 -13.78 18.22
N PRO A 45 -1.54 -12.87 17.91
CA PRO A 45 -2.42 -12.29 18.94
C PRO A 45 -3.25 -13.34 19.68
N TYR A 46 -3.67 -14.39 18.99
CA TYR A 46 -4.44 -15.48 19.62
C TYR A 46 -3.60 -16.28 20.62
N LEU A 47 -2.34 -16.54 20.32
CA LEU A 47 -1.41 -17.18 21.27
C LEU A 47 -1.13 -16.30 22.48
N ILE A 48 -1.05 -14.97 22.30
CA ILE A 48 -0.93 -14.03 23.43
C ILE A 48 -2.17 -14.10 24.31
N LYS A 49 -3.37 -14.18 23.72
CA LYS A 49 -4.61 -14.38 24.49
C LYS A 49 -4.52 -15.64 25.34
N ILE A 50 -4.13 -16.78 24.78
CA ILE A 50 -3.96 -18.04 25.51
C ILE A 50 -2.92 -17.88 26.62
N ALA A 51 -1.78 -17.25 26.32
CA ALA A 51 -0.72 -17.02 27.32
C ALA A 51 -1.21 -16.20 28.52
N VAL A 52 -2.06 -15.20 28.29
CA VAL A 52 -2.62 -14.34 29.35
C VAL A 52 -3.72 -15.04 30.11
N ASP A 53 -4.70 -15.65 29.44
CA ASP A 53 -5.90 -16.22 30.08
C ASP A 53 -5.63 -17.55 30.80
N ASP A 54 -4.92 -18.47 30.12
CA ASP A 54 -4.81 -19.85 30.57
C ASP A 54 -3.57 -20.10 31.44
N TYR A 55 -2.54 -19.25 31.33
CA TYR A 55 -1.28 -19.46 32.04
C TYR A 55 -0.97 -18.36 33.07
N LEU A 56 -0.96 -17.09 32.65
CA LEU A 56 -0.65 -15.99 33.56
C LEU A 56 -1.74 -15.79 34.63
N SER A 57 -3.02 -15.77 34.22
CA SER A 57 -4.14 -15.56 35.13
C SER A 57 -4.34 -16.72 36.10
N LEU A 58 -3.94 -17.94 35.74
CA LEU A 58 -4.09 -19.15 36.59
C LEU A 58 -2.80 -19.53 37.34
N GLY A 59 -1.68 -18.78 37.13
CA GLY A 59 -0.41 -19.05 37.82
C GLY A 59 0.31 -20.34 37.38
N ARG A 60 0.01 -20.85 36.17
CA ARG A 60 0.62 -22.09 35.63
C ARG A 60 1.92 -21.79 34.92
N TYR A 61 2.98 -21.57 35.65
CA TYR A 61 4.27 -21.14 35.05
C TYR A 61 5.04 -22.28 34.36
N ASP A 62 4.83 -23.53 34.78
CA ASP A 62 5.59 -24.68 34.24
C ASP A 62 5.26 -24.96 32.77
N ASP A 63 3.98 -24.82 32.39
CA ASP A 63 3.53 -25.03 31.01
C ASP A 63 3.66 -23.78 30.14
N PHE A 64 3.94 -22.62 30.74
CA PHE A 64 4.05 -21.35 30.02
C PHE A 64 5.19 -21.35 28.98
N ILE A 65 6.26 -22.09 29.25
CA ILE A 65 7.42 -22.23 28.35
C ILE A 65 7.01 -22.86 27.02
N PHE A 66 6.04 -23.79 27.01
CA PHE A 66 5.55 -24.42 25.78
C PHE A 66 4.85 -23.40 24.89
N VAL A 67 4.06 -22.49 25.47
CA VAL A 67 3.38 -21.43 24.69
C VAL A 67 4.39 -20.47 24.09
N ILE A 68 5.44 -20.09 24.85
CA ILE A 68 6.52 -19.26 24.35
C ILE A 68 7.26 -19.95 23.19
N CYS A 69 7.61 -21.24 23.32
CA CYS A 69 8.22 -22.01 22.26
C CYS A 69 7.34 -22.05 21.00
N PHE A 70 6.02 -22.23 21.17
CA PHE A 70 5.07 -22.24 20.07
C PHE A 70 4.93 -20.85 19.42
N MET A 71 4.96 -19.77 20.21
CA MET A 71 5.00 -18.39 19.69
C MET A 71 6.27 -18.13 18.87
N LEU A 72 7.43 -18.59 19.35
CA LEU A 72 8.69 -18.47 18.61
C LEU A 72 8.65 -19.27 17.31
N LEU A 73 8.12 -20.50 17.34
CA LEU A 73 7.92 -21.29 16.12
C LEU A 73 7.00 -20.58 15.12
N ASN A 74 5.87 -20.05 15.58
CA ASN A 74 4.93 -19.29 14.78
C ASN A 74 5.59 -18.04 14.15
N LEU A 75 6.43 -17.33 14.90
CA LEU A 75 7.18 -16.18 14.43
C LEU A 75 8.16 -16.60 13.31
N VAL A 76 8.92 -17.67 13.50
CA VAL A 76 9.85 -18.20 12.49
C VAL A 76 9.09 -18.59 11.22
N LEU A 77 7.97 -19.28 11.33
CA LEU A 77 7.13 -19.63 10.19
C LEU A 77 6.59 -18.40 9.48
N THR A 78 6.12 -17.40 10.22
CA THR A 78 5.66 -16.13 9.63
C THR A 78 6.75 -15.47 8.81
N VAL A 79 7.98 -15.38 9.34
CA VAL A 79 9.12 -14.78 8.65
C VAL A 79 9.49 -15.57 7.40
N ILE A 80 9.51 -16.91 7.48
CA ILE A 80 9.79 -17.78 6.32
C ILE A 80 8.75 -17.55 5.21
N PHE A 81 7.46 -17.57 5.54
CA PHE A 81 6.41 -17.35 4.52
C PHE A 81 6.39 -15.92 4.00
N MET A 82 6.73 -14.92 4.82
CA MET A 82 6.90 -13.53 4.36
C MET A 82 8.05 -13.40 3.36
N PHE A 83 9.17 -14.07 3.61
CA PHE A 83 10.28 -14.13 2.67
C PHE A 83 9.87 -14.82 1.37
N LEU A 84 9.25 -16.00 1.46
CA LEU A 84 8.79 -16.76 0.30
C LEU A 84 7.79 -15.96 -0.54
N PHE A 85 6.79 -15.35 0.11
CA PHE A 85 5.82 -14.50 -0.56
C PHE A 85 6.50 -13.34 -1.29
N SER A 86 7.37 -12.60 -0.61
CA SER A 86 8.06 -11.45 -1.20
C SER A 86 8.94 -11.88 -2.39
N TYR A 87 9.71 -12.95 -2.24
CA TYR A 87 10.57 -13.45 -3.31
C TYR A 87 9.77 -13.91 -4.54
N TYR A 88 8.78 -14.78 -4.35
CA TYR A 88 8.01 -15.34 -5.46
C TYR A 88 7.04 -14.34 -6.09
N ALA A 89 6.52 -13.38 -5.33
CA ALA A 89 5.71 -12.29 -5.89
C ALA A 89 6.55 -11.38 -6.81
N ASN A 90 7.77 -11.04 -6.39
CA ASN A 90 8.70 -10.28 -7.22
C ASN A 90 9.16 -11.09 -8.44
N LEU A 91 9.49 -12.37 -8.27
CA LEU A 91 9.87 -13.28 -9.36
C LEU A 91 8.74 -13.36 -10.41
N LEU A 92 7.50 -13.51 -9.95
CA LEU A 92 6.33 -13.56 -10.84
C LEU A 92 6.16 -12.25 -11.61
N GLY A 93 6.31 -11.10 -10.93
CA GLY A 93 6.26 -9.78 -11.55
C GLY A 93 7.32 -9.61 -12.63
N GLN A 94 8.58 -9.98 -12.33
CA GLN A 94 9.69 -9.89 -13.28
C GLN A 94 9.52 -10.83 -14.48
N ASN A 95 9.02 -12.05 -14.28
CA ASN A 95 8.77 -12.99 -15.38
C ASN A 95 7.67 -12.46 -16.33
N VAL A 96 6.58 -11.91 -15.79
CA VAL A 96 5.53 -11.28 -16.60
C VAL A 96 6.07 -10.11 -17.41
N VAL A 97 6.89 -9.26 -16.79
CA VAL A 97 7.50 -8.11 -17.48
C VAL A 97 8.49 -8.55 -18.54
N TYR A 98 9.27 -9.58 -18.28
CA TYR A 98 10.18 -10.17 -19.26
C TYR A 98 9.41 -10.62 -20.53
N ASP A 99 8.32 -11.36 -20.38
CA ASP A 99 7.50 -11.79 -21.50
C ASP A 99 6.87 -10.61 -22.27
N ILE A 100 6.36 -9.61 -21.57
CA ILE A 100 5.78 -8.42 -22.19
C ILE A 100 6.86 -7.64 -22.95
N ARG A 101 8.06 -7.48 -22.34
CA ARG A 101 9.19 -6.76 -22.95
C ARG A 101 9.65 -7.42 -24.25
N ILE A 102 9.78 -8.75 -24.28
CA ILE A 102 10.13 -9.50 -25.50
C ILE A 102 9.07 -9.30 -26.58
N LYS A 103 7.79 -9.45 -26.23
CA LYS A 103 6.70 -9.25 -27.20
C LYS A 103 6.64 -7.83 -27.72
N LEU A 104 6.85 -6.84 -26.83
CA LEU A 104 6.89 -5.44 -27.24
C LEU A 104 8.05 -5.17 -28.18
N PHE A 105 9.25 -5.66 -27.87
CA PHE A 105 10.43 -5.44 -28.71
C PHE A 105 10.25 -6.12 -30.07
N LYS A 106 9.77 -7.36 -30.11
CA LYS A 106 9.43 -8.05 -31.37
C LYS A 106 8.45 -7.23 -32.21
N HIS A 107 7.39 -6.70 -31.58
CA HIS A 107 6.40 -5.87 -32.28
C HIS A 107 7.00 -4.55 -32.81
N ILE A 108 7.96 -3.96 -32.09
CA ILE A 108 8.70 -2.77 -32.57
C ILE A 108 9.53 -3.10 -33.81
N LEU A 109 10.16 -4.27 -33.85
CA LEU A 109 10.94 -4.71 -35.03
C LEU A 109 10.07 -4.90 -36.27
N ASP A 110 8.80 -5.26 -36.10
CA ASP A 110 7.84 -5.45 -37.19
C ASP A 110 7.23 -4.13 -37.71
N PHE A 111 7.59 -2.97 -37.14
CA PHE A 111 7.07 -1.68 -37.61
C PHE A 111 7.62 -1.30 -38.95
N LYS A 112 6.76 -0.70 -39.78
CA LYS A 112 7.15 -0.13 -41.09
C LYS A 112 8.10 1.07 -40.91
N MET A 113 9.04 1.25 -41.83
CA MET A 113 10.03 2.33 -41.78
C MET A 113 9.40 3.72 -41.57
N GLY A 114 8.30 4.02 -42.25
CA GLY A 114 7.56 5.28 -42.06
C GLY A 114 7.01 5.56 -40.67
N TYR A 115 7.02 4.55 -39.75
CA TYR A 115 6.73 4.79 -38.35
C TYR A 115 7.93 5.40 -37.61
N PHE A 116 9.13 4.95 -37.92
CA PHE A 116 10.38 5.47 -37.36
C PHE A 116 10.66 6.89 -37.81
N ASP A 117 10.30 7.24 -39.04
CA ASP A 117 10.43 8.61 -39.58
C ASP A 117 9.54 9.62 -38.83
N LYS A 118 8.38 9.16 -38.30
CA LYS A 118 7.39 10.00 -37.60
C LYS A 118 7.47 9.90 -36.06
N SER A 119 8.24 8.97 -35.53
CA SER A 119 8.31 8.69 -34.09
C SER A 119 9.73 8.96 -33.59
N SER A 120 9.85 9.69 -32.47
CA SER A 120 11.14 9.80 -31.79
C SER A 120 11.59 8.47 -31.21
N VAL A 121 12.83 8.06 -31.48
CA VAL A 121 13.45 6.84 -30.95
C VAL A 121 13.41 6.84 -29.42
N GLY A 122 13.65 7.99 -28.77
CA GLY A 122 13.60 8.15 -27.32
C GLY A 122 12.25 7.73 -26.72
N ARG A 123 11.12 7.99 -27.39
CA ARG A 123 9.80 7.57 -26.93
C ARG A 123 9.65 6.04 -26.94
N LEU A 124 10.20 5.35 -27.93
CA LEU A 124 10.19 3.90 -28.00
C LEU A 124 11.07 3.29 -26.91
N VAL A 125 12.25 3.86 -26.68
CA VAL A 125 13.15 3.45 -25.60
C VAL A 125 12.46 3.63 -24.24
N THR A 126 11.85 4.79 -23.97
CA THR A 126 11.11 5.02 -22.72
C THR A 126 10.03 3.98 -22.50
N ARG A 127 9.26 3.63 -23.54
CA ARG A 127 8.23 2.58 -23.43
C ARG A 127 8.81 1.18 -23.20
N ALA A 128 9.89 0.83 -23.87
CA ALA A 128 10.48 -0.51 -23.78
C ALA A 128 11.26 -0.72 -22.47
N VAL A 129 11.74 0.33 -21.84
CA VAL A 129 12.56 0.26 -20.62
C VAL A 129 11.78 0.81 -19.42
N ASN A 130 11.54 2.12 -19.37
CA ASN A 130 11.01 2.78 -18.17
C ASN A 130 9.55 2.41 -17.87
N ASP A 131 8.68 2.37 -18.89
CA ASP A 131 7.27 1.98 -18.70
C ASP A 131 7.17 0.51 -18.28
N MET A 132 8.06 -0.36 -18.75
CA MET A 132 8.11 -1.76 -18.33
C MET A 132 8.55 -1.92 -16.87
N GLU A 133 9.51 -1.13 -16.39
CA GLU A 133 9.88 -1.11 -14.96
C GLU A 133 8.72 -0.63 -14.07
N THR A 134 7.96 0.36 -14.54
CA THR A 134 6.76 0.82 -13.83
C THR A 134 5.72 -0.30 -13.75
N ILE A 135 5.51 -1.07 -14.81
CA ILE A 135 4.62 -2.24 -14.79
C ILE A 135 5.15 -3.29 -13.80
N ALA A 136 6.46 -3.56 -13.78
CA ALA A 136 7.08 -4.50 -12.84
C ALA A 136 6.78 -4.11 -11.39
N SER A 137 6.96 -2.84 -11.04
CA SER A 137 6.72 -2.33 -9.69
C SER A 137 5.24 -2.43 -9.27
N ILE A 138 4.31 -2.19 -10.20
CA ILE A 138 2.87 -2.37 -9.94
C ILE A 138 2.54 -3.82 -9.59
N PHE A 139 3.14 -4.79 -10.29
CA PHE A 139 2.92 -6.21 -9.98
C PHE A 139 3.55 -6.61 -8.65
N SER A 140 4.85 -6.32 -8.47
CA SER A 140 5.62 -6.82 -7.33
C SER A 140 5.24 -6.14 -6.01
N GLN A 141 5.06 -4.82 -6.02
CA GLN A 141 4.85 -4.02 -4.80
C GLN A 141 3.40 -3.55 -4.62
N GLY A 142 2.58 -3.61 -5.67
CA GLY A 142 1.20 -3.13 -5.65
C GLY A 142 0.19 -4.26 -5.52
N LEU A 143 0.00 -5.00 -6.60
CA LEU A 143 -1.16 -5.87 -6.77
C LEU A 143 -1.18 -7.05 -5.80
N PHE A 144 -0.07 -7.81 -5.70
CA PHE A 144 -0.02 -8.99 -4.82
C PHE A 144 -0.07 -8.61 -3.35
N MET A 145 0.55 -7.49 -2.98
CA MET A 145 0.52 -6.98 -1.60
C MET A 145 -0.89 -6.53 -1.20
N ILE A 146 -1.60 -5.80 -2.07
CA ILE A 146 -2.99 -5.39 -1.81
C ILE A 146 -3.90 -6.60 -1.65
N VAL A 147 -3.75 -7.63 -2.50
CA VAL A 147 -4.54 -8.86 -2.39
C VAL A 147 -4.24 -9.59 -1.07
N ALA A 148 -2.97 -9.69 -0.66
CA ALA A 148 -2.59 -10.28 0.62
C ALA A 148 -3.16 -9.49 1.81
N ASP A 149 -3.08 -8.16 1.77
CA ASP A 149 -3.65 -7.27 2.79
C ASP A 149 -5.19 -7.43 2.89
N LEU A 150 -5.89 -7.52 1.76
CA LEU A 150 -7.34 -7.77 1.75
C LEU A 150 -7.69 -9.14 2.32
N LEU A 151 -6.94 -10.20 1.98
CA LEU A 151 -7.12 -11.53 2.57
C LEU A 151 -6.90 -11.50 4.08
N GLN A 152 -5.85 -10.82 4.54
CA GLN A 152 -5.59 -10.65 5.97
C GLN A 152 -6.73 -9.90 6.67
N MET A 153 -7.23 -8.81 6.08
CA MET A 153 -8.37 -8.06 6.63
C MET A 153 -9.63 -8.94 6.77
N LEU A 154 -9.96 -9.72 5.73
CA LEU A 154 -11.10 -10.62 5.76
C LEU A 154 -10.96 -11.68 6.86
N LEU A 155 -9.77 -12.27 7.01
CA LEU A 155 -9.50 -13.26 8.05
C LEU A 155 -9.58 -12.64 9.44
N VAL A 156 -9.02 -11.45 9.64
CA VAL A 156 -9.11 -10.70 10.91
C VAL A 156 -10.57 -10.40 11.26
N ILE A 157 -11.37 -9.89 10.32
CA ILE A 157 -12.81 -9.63 10.52
C ILE A 157 -13.54 -10.92 10.94
N PHE A 158 -13.27 -12.03 10.24
CA PHE A 158 -13.87 -13.33 10.54
C PHE A 158 -13.52 -13.79 11.97
N VAL A 159 -12.25 -13.73 12.36
CA VAL A 159 -11.77 -14.12 13.69
C VAL A 159 -12.40 -13.23 14.78
N MET A 160 -12.48 -11.92 14.55
CA MET A 160 -13.10 -10.97 15.48
C MET A 160 -14.58 -11.29 15.72
N LEU A 161 -15.35 -11.50 14.66
CA LEU A 161 -16.77 -11.84 14.76
C LEU A 161 -17.01 -13.18 15.45
N PHE A 162 -16.13 -14.16 15.19
CA PHE A 162 -16.24 -15.50 15.81
C PHE A 162 -15.95 -15.48 17.31
N LEU A 163 -14.98 -14.65 17.74
CA LEU A 163 -14.59 -14.59 19.16
C LEU A 163 -15.54 -13.76 20.02
N SER A 164 -15.93 -12.58 19.56
CA SER A 164 -16.89 -11.72 20.24
C SER A 164 -17.51 -10.72 19.27
N TRP A 165 -18.76 -10.96 18.87
CA TRP A 165 -19.49 -10.04 17.99
C TRP A 165 -19.73 -8.67 18.64
N LYS A 166 -19.89 -8.61 19.96
CA LYS A 166 -20.11 -7.37 20.72
C LYS A 166 -18.88 -6.46 20.67
N LEU A 167 -17.67 -6.99 20.93
CA LEU A 167 -16.42 -6.24 20.80
C LEU A 167 -16.11 -5.88 19.35
N SER A 168 -16.44 -6.74 18.39
CA SER A 168 -16.28 -6.45 16.97
C SER A 168 -17.11 -5.24 16.55
N LEU A 169 -18.31 -5.10 17.06
CA LEU A 169 -19.21 -3.98 16.75
C LEU A 169 -18.60 -2.64 17.19
N THR A 170 -17.92 -2.59 18.35
CA THR A 170 -17.25 -1.35 18.81
C THR A 170 -16.18 -0.87 17.84
N ILE A 171 -15.46 -1.80 17.20
CA ILE A 171 -14.44 -1.50 16.19
C ILE A 171 -15.10 -1.06 14.87
N PHE A 172 -16.16 -1.76 14.47
CA PHE A 172 -16.87 -1.47 13.23
C PHE A 172 -17.59 -0.11 13.23
N ILE A 173 -17.90 0.45 14.40
CA ILE A 173 -18.42 1.83 14.52
C ILE A 173 -17.40 2.85 14.06
N VAL A 174 -16.09 2.64 14.32
CA VAL A 174 -15.03 3.56 13.94
C VAL A 174 -14.60 3.36 12.47
N LEU A 175 -14.81 2.17 11.92
CA LEU A 175 -14.37 1.80 10.57
C LEU A 175 -14.95 2.71 9.46
N PRO A 176 -16.24 3.07 9.41
CA PRO A 176 -16.76 4.01 8.42
C PRO A 176 -16.10 5.38 8.47
N PHE A 177 -15.75 5.86 9.68
CA PHE A 177 -15.10 7.14 9.84
C PHE A 177 -13.69 7.15 9.20
N ILE A 178 -12.88 6.12 9.44
CA ILE A 178 -11.55 6.01 8.83
C ILE A 178 -11.63 5.81 7.31
N LEU A 179 -12.61 5.05 6.82
CA LEU A 179 -12.84 4.86 5.38
C LEU A 179 -13.22 6.19 4.70
N PHE A 180 -14.06 6.98 5.34
CA PHE A 180 -14.43 8.31 4.84
C PHE A 180 -13.21 9.25 4.83
N ALA A 181 -12.44 9.29 5.92
CA ALA A 181 -11.22 10.10 6.02
C ALA A 181 -10.20 9.69 4.94
N THR A 182 -9.98 8.39 4.75
CA THR A 182 -9.09 7.84 3.71
C THR A 182 -9.54 8.25 2.31
N ARG A 183 -10.84 8.14 2.01
CA ARG A 183 -11.39 8.52 0.70
C ARG A 183 -11.23 10.02 0.42
N GLN A 184 -11.46 10.85 1.43
CA GLN A 184 -11.31 12.31 1.30
C GLN A 184 -9.84 12.68 1.12
N PHE A 185 -8.94 12.05 1.87
CA PHE A 185 -7.51 12.21 1.72
C PHE A 185 -7.03 11.86 0.30
N GLN A 186 -7.39 10.67 -0.21
CA GLN A 186 -7.03 10.23 -1.56
C GLN A 186 -7.51 11.21 -2.63
N LYS A 187 -8.74 11.72 -2.51
CA LYS A 187 -9.29 12.71 -3.45
C LYS A 187 -8.47 14.01 -3.45
N SER A 188 -8.16 14.54 -2.26
CA SER A 188 -7.38 15.78 -2.11
C SER A 188 -5.95 15.60 -2.57
N MET A 189 -5.34 14.47 -2.23
CA MET A 189 -3.98 14.12 -2.60
C MET A 189 -3.81 13.98 -4.12
N LYS A 190 -4.79 13.34 -4.80
CA LYS A 190 -4.80 13.23 -6.26
C LYS A 190 -4.79 14.62 -6.94
N VAL A 191 -5.55 15.57 -6.43
CA VAL A 191 -5.57 16.94 -6.95
C VAL A 191 -4.22 17.62 -6.71
N ALA A 192 -3.68 17.53 -5.49
CA ALA A 192 -2.39 18.12 -5.14
C ALA A 192 -1.23 17.54 -5.96
N PHE A 193 -1.17 16.23 -6.15
CA PHE A 193 -0.15 15.61 -7.01
C PHE A 193 -0.25 16.00 -8.48
N ASN A 194 -1.46 16.20 -9.00
CA ASN A 194 -1.62 16.71 -10.36
C ASN A 194 -1.10 18.16 -10.48
N GLU A 195 -1.31 18.99 -9.47
CA GLU A 195 -0.75 20.35 -9.40
C GLU A 195 0.79 20.29 -9.36
N VAL A 196 1.36 19.43 -8.50
CA VAL A 196 2.82 19.21 -8.46
C VAL A 196 3.37 18.79 -9.82
N ARG A 197 2.72 17.82 -10.50
CA ARG A 197 3.15 17.38 -11.83
C ARG A 197 3.12 18.51 -12.86
N SER A 198 2.11 19.36 -12.82
CA SER A 198 2.00 20.53 -13.69
C SER A 198 3.14 21.52 -13.44
N GLU A 199 3.43 21.81 -12.17
CA GLU A 199 4.50 22.76 -11.83
C GLU A 199 5.90 22.18 -12.11
N VAL A 200 6.11 20.87 -11.94
CA VAL A 200 7.35 20.19 -12.38
C VAL A 200 7.52 20.26 -13.88
N ALA A 201 6.45 20.07 -14.67
CA ALA A 201 6.50 20.20 -16.11
C ALA A 201 6.85 21.64 -16.54
N ASN A 202 6.24 22.65 -15.89
CA ASN A 202 6.54 24.07 -16.13
C ASN A 202 8.00 24.39 -15.81
N LEU A 203 8.51 23.90 -14.66
CA LEU A 203 9.90 24.09 -14.26
C LEU A 203 10.88 23.46 -15.27
N ASN A 204 10.62 22.21 -15.65
CA ASN A 204 11.45 21.50 -16.64
C ASN A 204 11.46 22.21 -18.00
N SER A 205 10.29 22.64 -18.49
CA SER A 205 10.19 23.37 -19.77
C SER A 205 10.95 24.67 -19.70
N PHE A 206 10.81 25.45 -18.63
CA PHE A 206 11.52 26.71 -18.45
C PHE A 206 13.04 26.50 -18.43
N VAL A 207 13.53 25.54 -17.62
CA VAL A 207 14.97 25.25 -17.54
C VAL A 207 15.52 24.78 -18.90
N GLN A 208 14.82 23.87 -19.56
CA GLN A 208 15.23 23.38 -20.89
C GLN A 208 15.28 24.50 -21.91
N GLU A 209 14.26 25.36 -21.98
CA GLU A 209 14.20 26.49 -22.92
C GLU A 209 15.34 27.49 -22.68
N ARG A 210 15.58 27.85 -21.40
CA ARG A 210 16.62 28.83 -21.06
C ARG A 210 18.03 28.29 -21.26
N LEU A 211 18.28 27.01 -20.91
CA LEU A 211 19.59 26.38 -21.17
C LEU A 211 19.88 26.25 -22.67
N THR A 212 18.88 25.86 -23.46
CA THR A 212 19.03 25.78 -24.92
C THR A 212 19.25 27.18 -25.53
N GLY A 213 18.56 28.20 -25.02
CA GLY A 213 18.66 29.59 -25.45
C GLY A 213 19.67 30.42 -24.68
N MET A 214 20.62 29.84 -23.95
CA MET A 214 21.51 30.57 -23.03
C MET A 214 22.31 31.67 -23.72
N LYS A 215 22.79 31.44 -24.97
CA LYS A 215 23.47 32.46 -25.75
C LYS A 215 22.60 33.72 -25.96
N ILE A 216 21.30 33.54 -26.18
CA ILE A 216 20.36 34.65 -26.38
C ILE A 216 20.15 35.38 -25.06
N VAL A 217 20.00 34.67 -23.95
CA VAL A 217 19.85 35.25 -22.60
C VAL A 217 21.04 36.16 -22.28
N GLN A 218 22.28 35.66 -22.52
CA GLN A 218 23.52 36.39 -22.28
C GLN A 218 23.72 37.57 -23.26
N LEU A 219 23.41 37.35 -24.55
CA LEU A 219 23.55 38.38 -25.57
C LEU A 219 22.70 39.63 -25.28
N PHE A 220 21.50 39.40 -24.68
CA PHE A 220 20.57 40.48 -24.33
C PHE A 220 20.64 40.90 -22.85
N ASN A 221 21.65 40.43 -22.09
CA ASN A 221 21.83 40.70 -20.64
C ASN A 221 20.56 40.51 -19.84
N ARG A 222 19.85 39.39 -20.09
CA ARG A 222 18.56 39.07 -19.43
C ARG A 222 18.68 38.13 -18.24
N GLU A 223 19.86 37.81 -17.77
CA GLU A 223 20.10 36.82 -16.71
C GLU A 223 19.29 37.11 -15.43
N LYS A 224 19.26 38.40 -15.03
CA LYS A 224 18.51 38.82 -13.85
C LYS A 224 16.99 38.57 -14.01
N ILE A 225 16.44 38.91 -15.16
CA ILE A 225 15.02 38.76 -15.46
C ILE A 225 14.66 37.27 -15.50
N GLU A 226 15.49 36.44 -16.11
CA GLU A 226 15.25 35.00 -16.18
C GLU A 226 15.43 34.33 -14.82
N TYR A 227 16.32 34.84 -13.97
CA TYR A 227 16.44 34.38 -12.57
C TYR A 227 15.17 34.70 -11.77
N GLU A 228 14.64 35.92 -11.87
CA GLU A 228 13.40 36.32 -11.20
C GLU A 228 12.20 35.47 -11.70
N ASN A 229 12.16 35.15 -12.98
CA ASN A 229 11.13 34.26 -13.53
C ASN A 229 11.26 32.83 -13.02
N PHE A 230 12.47 32.30 -12.93
CA PHE A 230 12.76 31.01 -12.34
C PHE A 230 12.31 30.95 -10.88
N GLU A 231 12.63 31.97 -10.10
CA GLU A 231 12.23 32.07 -8.68
C GLU A 231 10.71 32.00 -8.52
N LYS A 232 9.95 32.71 -9.35
CA LYS A 232 8.47 32.66 -9.34
C LYS A 232 7.92 31.28 -9.68
N ILE A 233 8.50 30.59 -10.64
CA ILE A 233 8.11 29.22 -11.02
C ILE A 233 8.45 28.23 -9.89
N ASN A 234 9.65 28.35 -9.32
CA ASN A 234 10.09 27.51 -8.22
C ASN A 234 9.25 27.74 -6.95
N GLU A 235 8.82 28.96 -6.67
CA GLU A 235 7.89 29.25 -5.57
C GLU A 235 6.52 28.59 -5.76
N LYS A 236 5.98 28.55 -6.99
CA LYS A 236 4.75 27.83 -7.31
C LYS A 236 4.94 26.32 -7.11
N HIS A 237 6.04 25.76 -7.57
CA HIS A 237 6.39 24.36 -7.35
C HIS A 237 6.48 24.05 -5.85
N LYS A 238 7.18 24.87 -5.06
CA LYS A 238 7.24 24.73 -3.59
C LYS A 238 5.85 24.74 -2.96
N LYS A 239 4.98 25.69 -3.34
CA LYS A 239 3.61 25.77 -2.82
C LYS A 239 2.77 24.55 -3.15
N ALA A 240 2.91 24.00 -4.38
CA ALA A 240 2.23 22.79 -4.75
C ALA A 240 2.69 21.58 -3.90
N TRP A 241 3.99 21.44 -3.65
CA TRP A 241 4.53 20.42 -2.74
C TRP A 241 4.05 20.59 -1.29
N LEU A 242 4.04 21.82 -0.78
CA LEU A 242 3.56 22.09 0.59
C LEU A 242 2.09 21.68 0.78
N LYS A 243 1.26 21.74 -0.27
CA LYS A 243 -0.11 21.20 -0.19
C LYS A 243 -0.12 19.68 0.05
N THR A 244 0.76 18.92 -0.60
CA THR A 244 0.84 17.46 -0.38
C THR A 244 1.32 17.16 1.03
N VAL A 245 2.32 17.91 1.52
CA VAL A 245 2.80 17.80 2.90
C VAL A 245 1.68 18.10 3.90
N TRP A 246 0.89 19.17 3.65
CA TRP A 246 -0.24 19.54 4.50
C TRP A 246 -1.28 18.41 4.61
N TYR A 247 -1.69 17.84 3.48
CA TYR A 247 -2.65 16.73 3.50
C TYR A 247 -2.11 15.49 4.22
N ASN A 248 -0.84 15.14 4.02
CA ASN A 248 -0.19 14.06 4.76
C ASN A 248 -0.15 14.34 6.26
N SER A 249 0.23 15.56 6.64
CA SER A 249 0.36 15.98 8.04
C SER A 249 -0.97 15.99 8.80
N ILE A 250 -2.10 16.08 8.10
CA ILE A 250 -3.44 15.97 8.71
C ILE A 250 -3.92 14.51 8.72
N PHE A 251 -3.72 13.77 7.65
CA PHE A 251 -4.29 12.43 7.52
C PHE A 251 -3.70 11.43 8.52
N PHE A 252 -2.37 11.40 8.68
CA PHE A 252 -1.74 10.42 9.57
C PHE A 252 -2.16 10.58 11.04
N PRO A 253 -2.21 11.79 11.62
CA PRO A 253 -2.78 11.98 12.95
C PRO A 253 -4.25 11.59 13.07
N ILE A 254 -5.09 11.85 12.06
CA ILE A 254 -6.50 11.42 12.07
C ILE A 254 -6.60 9.89 12.09
N ALA A 255 -5.79 9.21 11.29
CA ALA A 255 -5.75 7.75 11.26
C ALA A 255 -5.25 7.17 12.60
N GLU A 256 -4.27 7.81 13.24
CA GLU A 256 -3.75 7.41 14.55
C GLU A 256 -4.77 7.65 15.67
N LEU A 257 -5.44 8.81 15.67
CA LEU A 257 -6.54 9.11 16.60
C LEU A 257 -7.68 8.08 16.46
N SER A 258 -8.04 7.71 15.23
CA SER A 258 -9.06 6.67 15.00
C SER A 258 -8.67 5.34 15.61
N THR A 259 -7.40 4.94 15.51
CA THR A 259 -6.87 3.72 16.14
C THR A 259 -6.89 3.84 17.66
N SER A 260 -6.45 4.98 18.21
CA SER A 260 -6.44 5.23 19.66
C SER A 260 -7.85 5.26 20.24
N ILE A 261 -8.82 5.87 19.55
CA ILE A 261 -10.24 5.83 19.95
C ILE A 261 -10.76 4.38 19.96
N THR A 262 -10.41 3.60 18.93
CA THR A 262 -10.80 2.18 18.88
C THR A 262 -10.24 1.40 20.04
N VAL A 263 -8.95 1.58 20.36
CA VAL A 263 -8.32 0.96 21.55
C VAL A 263 -9.03 1.41 22.83
N GLY A 264 -9.31 2.70 22.96
CA GLY A 264 -10.06 3.23 24.12
C GLY A 264 -11.44 2.59 24.26
N LEU A 265 -12.20 2.42 23.18
CA LEU A 265 -13.50 1.75 23.17
C LEU A 265 -13.39 0.27 23.54
N ILE A 266 -12.39 -0.45 23.03
CA ILE A 266 -12.13 -1.86 23.37
C ILE A 266 -11.84 -1.99 24.87
N VAL A 267 -10.95 -1.15 25.41
CA VAL A 267 -10.59 -1.18 26.82
C VAL A 267 -11.76 -0.76 27.70
N TRP A 268 -12.52 0.26 27.33
CA TRP A 268 -13.68 0.72 28.06
C TRP A 268 -14.77 -0.34 28.11
N TYR A 269 -15.23 -0.83 26.95
CA TYR A 269 -16.31 -1.81 26.88
C TYR A 269 -15.85 -3.18 27.41
N GLY A 270 -14.67 -3.65 26.97
CA GLY A 270 -14.10 -4.93 27.41
C GLY A 270 -13.76 -4.91 28.90
N GLY A 271 -13.19 -3.83 29.42
CA GLY A 271 -12.89 -3.67 30.85
C GLY A 271 -14.14 -3.68 31.71
N LEU A 272 -15.20 -2.96 31.29
CA LEU A 272 -16.50 -3.01 31.97
C LEU A 272 -17.07 -4.45 32.01
N SER A 273 -17.01 -5.18 30.89
CA SER A 273 -17.50 -6.55 30.82
C SER A 273 -16.73 -7.49 31.76
N VAL A 274 -15.41 -7.34 31.87
CA VAL A 274 -14.58 -8.11 32.81
C VAL A 274 -14.96 -7.79 34.26
N VAL A 275 -15.16 -6.51 34.62
CA VAL A 275 -15.56 -6.10 35.98
C VAL A 275 -16.95 -6.62 36.31
N LEU A 276 -17.87 -6.63 35.36
CA LEU A 276 -19.23 -7.18 35.53
C LEU A 276 -19.28 -8.71 35.50
N LYS A 277 -18.10 -9.38 35.40
CA LYS A 277 -17.97 -10.86 35.35
C LYS A 277 -18.72 -11.48 34.15
N ASP A 278 -18.77 -10.79 33.02
CA ASP A 278 -19.24 -11.39 31.77
C ASP A 278 -18.26 -12.50 31.35
N THR A 279 -18.75 -13.75 31.34
CA THR A 279 -17.90 -14.93 31.09
C THR A 279 -17.36 -15.01 29.69
N GLU A 280 -17.86 -14.19 28.76
CA GLU A 280 -17.45 -14.18 27.35
C GLU A 280 -16.21 -13.33 27.11
N ILE A 281 -15.86 -12.35 27.96
CA ILE A 281 -14.79 -11.39 27.74
C ILE A 281 -13.74 -11.49 28.84
N THR A 282 -12.52 -11.90 28.43
CA THR A 282 -11.35 -12.02 29.30
C THR A 282 -10.33 -10.93 29.04
N LEU A 283 -9.34 -10.75 29.91
CA LEU A 283 -8.22 -9.83 29.68
C LEU A 283 -7.45 -10.19 28.40
N GLY A 284 -7.22 -11.48 28.13
CA GLY A 284 -6.57 -11.93 26.92
C GLY A 284 -7.36 -11.59 25.65
N ILE A 285 -8.70 -11.64 25.70
CA ILE A 285 -9.55 -11.21 24.58
C ILE A 285 -9.39 -9.71 24.33
N ILE A 286 -9.29 -8.88 25.35
CA ILE A 286 -9.06 -7.43 25.20
C ILE A 286 -7.72 -7.19 24.49
N PHE A 287 -6.62 -7.81 24.93
CA PHE A 287 -5.31 -7.72 24.29
C PHE A 287 -5.35 -8.18 22.83
N LEU A 288 -6.00 -9.30 22.57
CA LEU A 288 -6.18 -9.84 21.22
C LEU A 288 -6.91 -8.84 20.32
N PHE A 289 -8.05 -8.27 20.79
CA PHE A 289 -8.82 -7.31 20.01
C PHE A 289 -8.06 -6.00 19.73
N ILE A 290 -7.23 -5.54 20.67
CA ILE A 290 -6.34 -4.39 20.43
C ILE A 290 -5.39 -4.68 19.25
N GLN A 291 -4.75 -5.85 19.24
CA GLN A 291 -3.83 -6.20 18.14
C GLN A 291 -4.56 -6.45 16.82
N LEU A 292 -5.71 -7.15 16.84
CA LEU A 292 -6.51 -7.36 15.63
C LEU A 292 -7.02 -6.03 15.04
N SER A 293 -7.39 -5.05 15.87
CA SER A 293 -7.79 -3.73 15.40
C SER A 293 -6.66 -3.01 14.68
N GLN A 294 -5.42 -3.10 15.18
CA GLN A 294 -4.25 -2.53 14.50
C GLN A 294 -3.97 -3.23 13.17
N MET A 295 -4.11 -4.57 13.11
CA MET A 295 -3.97 -5.34 11.87
C MET A 295 -5.06 -5.00 10.85
N LEU A 296 -6.27 -4.62 11.29
CA LEU A 296 -7.37 -4.20 10.42
C LEU A 296 -7.13 -2.80 9.84
N PHE A 297 -6.61 -1.85 10.62
CA PHE A 297 -6.42 -0.47 10.18
C PHE A 297 -5.13 -0.24 9.40
N ARG A 298 -4.10 -1.08 9.58
CA ARG A 298 -2.80 -0.97 8.91
C ARG A 298 -2.90 -0.97 7.38
N PRO A 299 -3.61 -1.91 6.72
CA PRO A 299 -3.76 -1.90 5.27
C PRO A 299 -4.50 -0.67 4.76
N LEU A 300 -5.48 -0.15 5.50
CA LEU A 300 -6.21 1.06 5.11
C LEU A 300 -5.30 2.28 5.05
N ARG A 301 -4.35 2.42 5.99
CA ARG A 301 -3.33 3.46 5.97
C ARG A 301 -2.35 3.28 4.79
N GLN A 302 -1.90 2.06 4.54
CA GLN A 302 -0.96 1.76 3.44
C GLN A 302 -1.58 2.00 2.05
N ILE A 303 -2.86 1.65 1.86
CA ILE A 303 -3.59 1.93 0.62
C ILE A 303 -3.73 3.45 0.41
N ALA A 304 -3.92 4.22 1.49
CA ALA A 304 -3.99 5.67 1.40
C ALA A 304 -2.67 6.30 0.91
N ASP A 305 -1.53 5.75 1.31
CA ASP A 305 -0.20 6.26 0.97
C ASP A 305 0.27 5.89 -0.46
N LYS A 306 -0.31 4.84 -1.04
CA LYS A 306 0.09 4.33 -2.37
C LYS A 306 -0.63 5.00 -3.57
N PHE A 307 -1.61 5.87 -3.34
CA PHE A 307 -2.40 6.56 -4.37
C PHE A 307 -2.26 8.07 -4.30
#